data_25a41f7fb7183f2e5cd15a26e5a79131
#
_entry.id   25a41f7fb7183f2e5cd15a26e5a79131
#
_cell.length_a   1.000
_cell.length_b   1.000
_cell.length_c   1.000
_cell.angle_alpha   90.00
_cell.angle_beta   90.00
_cell.angle_gamma   90.00
#
_symmetry.space_group_name_H-M   'P 1'
#
loop_
_entity.id
_entity.type
_entity.pdbx_description
1 polymer ?
#
loop_
_entity_poly.entity_id
_entity_poly.type
_entity_poly.pdbx_seq_one_letter_code
_entity_poly.pdbx_strand_id
1 'polypeptide(L)'
;MKTIRLCFAGNMLGRNPGYVTTQGQIVADLFAAANYEVTVVSSKINRAARIAEIILTLIKKRRDLDLVVLEVYSGLSFSIATVVGRLCQFLRLPLVMVLHGGGLPEFVRNYPRWTRRVLSRANLLVAPSRFMAREIGCLGFEIPVIPNVIELEQYEFRERRQIAPKLIWMRSFHEIYNPQMAVKVLAKLRQKYPDAVLTIAGNDKGIEAATKKLAADLNLTDCIRFPGFLNDEQKCREFAAADIYLNTNRIDNMPVSVVEAMAFGLPVVAANVGGLSALIENGTNGLLVESDNVAEMTAAIKSLLENPQLTNRLSINGRQLAERSAWANVCTQWEQAFDLVLRQTTAKEINFSTLKLTPKSRFAK
;
A
#
# COMPACT_ATOMS: atom_id res chain seq x y z
N MET A 1 19.80 18.66 16.72
CA MET A 1 19.66 18.44 15.26
C MET A 1 18.56 19.35 14.73
N LYS A 2 18.71 19.94 13.55
CA LYS A 2 17.64 20.74 12.93
C LYS A 2 16.50 19.78 12.54
N THR A 3 15.28 20.07 12.99
CA THR A 3 14.11 19.27 12.62
C THR A 3 13.89 19.35 11.11
N ILE A 4 13.80 18.21 10.43
CA ILE A 4 13.54 18.14 8.98
C ILE A 4 12.09 18.53 8.72
N ARG A 5 11.86 19.43 7.75
CA ARG A 5 10.55 19.93 7.36
C ARG A 5 10.07 19.19 6.11
N LEU A 6 9.09 18.32 6.29
CA LEU A 6 8.59 17.39 5.29
C LEU A 6 7.29 17.91 4.66
N CYS A 7 7.13 17.69 3.35
CA CYS A 7 5.85 17.88 2.67
C CYS A 7 5.39 16.57 2.03
N PHE A 8 4.33 15.98 2.55
CA PHE A 8 3.67 14.83 1.92
C PHE A 8 2.59 15.32 0.95
N ALA A 9 2.76 14.99 -0.33
CA ALA A 9 1.88 15.43 -1.40
C ALA A 9 1.27 14.24 -2.15
N GLY A 10 0.00 14.36 -2.53
CA GLY A 10 -0.66 13.30 -3.30
C GLY A 10 -2.16 13.22 -3.07
N ASN A 11 -2.69 12.01 -3.13
CA ASN A 11 -4.11 11.72 -2.95
C ASN A 11 -4.46 11.54 -1.47
N MET A 12 -4.31 12.57 -0.63
CA MET A 12 -4.55 12.52 0.81
C MET A 12 -6.05 12.58 1.14
N LEU A 13 -6.83 11.66 0.54
CA LEU A 13 -8.29 11.68 0.58
C LEU A 13 -8.90 11.11 1.86
N GLY A 14 -8.15 10.37 2.66
CA GLY A 14 -8.66 9.67 3.86
C GLY A 14 -9.28 10.57 4.93
N ARG A 15 -9.03 11.90 4.86
CA ARG A 15 -9.71 12.88 5.72
C ARG A 15 -11.17 13.13 5.33
N ASN A 16 -11.61 12.64 4.16
CA ASN A 16 -12.99 12.79 3.71
C ASN A 16 -13.80 11.52 4.10
N PRO A 17 -15.04 11.67 4.55
CA PRO A 17 -15.91 10.52 4.87
C PRO A 17 -16.02 9.55 3.69
N GLY A 18 -15.90 8.24 3.96
CA GLY A 18 -16.00 7.18 2.96
C GLY A 18 -14.76 6.96 2.08
N TYR A 19 -13.65 7.66 2.36
CA TYR A 19 -12.37 7.41 1.70
C TYR A 19 -11.42 6.67 2.65
N VAL A 20 -10.67 5.72 2.08
CA VAL A 20 -9.61 5.02 2.81
C VAL A 20 -8.40 5.94 2.98
N THR A 21 -7.81 5.95 4.17
CA THR A 21 -6.58 6.67 4.45
C THR A 21 -5.43 6.07 3.62
N THR A 22 -4.72 6.93 2.88
CA THR A 22 -3.57 6.47 2.07
C THR A 22 -2.35 6.22 2.95
N GLN A 23 -1.41 5.42 2.45
CA GLN A 23 -0.16 5.16 3.17
C GLN A 23 0.66 6.42 3.38
N GLY A 24 0.69 7.34 2.40
CA GLY A 24 1.36 8.63 2.57
C GLY A 24 0.74 9.49 3.67
N GLN A 25 -0.58 9.44 3.86
CA GLN A 25 -1.23 10.13 4.99
C GLN A 25 -0.85 9.51 6.33
N ILE A 26 -0.88 8.16 6.44
CA ILE A 26 -0.50 7.44 7.67
C ILE A 26 0.95 7.75 8.04
N VAL A 27 1.88 7.64 7.09
CA VAL A 27 3.30 7.94 7.31
C VAL A 27 3.50 9.41 7.71
N ALA A 28 2.77 10.35 7.09
CA ALA A 28 2.83 11.76 7.43
C ALA A 28 2.37 12.03 8.88
N ASP A 29 1.26 11.41 9.29
CA ASP A 29 0.71 11.57 10.64
C ASP A 29 1.65 10.94 11.69
N LEU A 30 2.28 9.81 11.41
CA LEU A 30 3.28 9.17 12.28
C LEU A 30 4.55 10.01 12.41
N PHE A 31 5.05 10.63 11.34
CA PHE A 31 6.17 11.57 11.42
C PHE A 31 5.80 12.82 12.22
N ALA A 32 4.58 13.34 12.06
CA ALA A 32 4.12 14.48 12.87
C ALA A 32 4.06 14.12 14.36
N ALA A 33 3.59 12.91 14.71
CA ALA A 33 3.62 12.40 16.08
C ALA A 33 5.04 12.21 16.63
N ALA A 34 6.02 11.96 15.76
CA ALA A 34 7.46 11.85 16.10
C ALA A 34 8.18 13.22 16.11
N ASN A 35 7.43 14.34 16.21
CA ASN A 35 7.91 15.73 16.30
C ASN A 35 8.66 16.25 15.05
N TYR A 36 8.38 15.70 13.87
CA TYR A 36 8.79 16.32 12.60
C TYR A 36 7.83 17.45 12.21
N GLU A 37 8.32 18.48 11.53
CA GLU A 37 7.46 19.50 10.92
C GLU A 37 6.87 18.95 9.62
N VAL A 38 5.58 18.56 9.63
CA VAL A 38 4.93 17.91 8.49
C VAL A 38 3.86 18.81 7.89
N THR A 39 3.94 19.02 6.58
CA THR A 39 2.88 19.60 5.76
C THR A 39 2.25 18.52 4.90
N VAL A 40 0.92 18.38 4.93
CA VAL A 40 0.17 17.39 4.12
C VAL A 40 -0.70 18.10 3.09
N VAL A 41 -0.58 17.71 1.81
CA VAL A 41 -1.39 18.21 0.67
C VAL A 41 -1.64 17.09 -0.34
N SER A 42 -2.84 16.86 -0.87
CA SER A 42 -4.07 17.59 -0.68
C SER A 42 -5.23 16.62 -0.43
N SER A 43 -6.19 17.02 0.40
CA SER A 43 -7.43 16.27 0.67
C SER A 43 -8.58 16.62 -0.29
N LYS A 44 -8.36 17.50 -1.27
CA LYS A 44 -9.39 17.92 -2.25
C LYS A 44 -9.82 16.75 -3.12
N ILE A 45 -11.13 16.48 -3.19
CA ILE A 45 -11.69 15.41 -4.03
C ILE A 45 -11.54 15.75 -5.51
N ASN A 46 -11.78 17.00 -5.89
CA ASN A 46 -11.59 17.47 -7.25
C ASN A 46 -10.10 17.48 -7.62
N ARG A 47 -9.73 16.82 -8.72
CA ARG A 47 -8.33 16.64 -9.15
C ARG A 47 -7.64 17.94 -9.52
N ALA A 48 -8.34 18.86 -10.21
CA ALA A 48 -7.76 20.14 -10.58
C ALA A 48 -7.49 21.01 -9.34
N ALA A 49 -8.46 21.07 -8.43
CA ALA A 49 -8.30 21.76 -7.14
C ALA A 49 -7.17 21.16 -6.30
N ARG A 50 -7.01 19.83 -6.32
CA ARG A 50 -5.90 19.13 -5.66
C ARG A 50 -4.55 19.53 -6.23
N ILE A 51 -4.39 19.50 -7.55
CA ILE A 51 -3.15 19.92 -8.22
C ILE A 51 -2.85 21.39 -7.92
N ALA A 52 -3.83 22.26 -7.99
CA ALA A 52 -3.67 23.69 -7.68
C ALA A 52 -3.23 23.90 -6.23
N GLU A 53 -3.83 23.22 -5.27
CA GLU A 53 -3.45 23.33 -3.85
C GLU A 53 -2.01 22.84 -3.61
N ILE A 54 -1.61 21.72 -4.24
CA ILE A 54 -0.23 21.22 -4.15
C ILE A 54 0.75 22.25 -4.70
N ILE A 55 0.48 22.79 -5.90
CA ILE A 55 1.33 23.82 -6.54
C ILE A 55 1.46 25.05 -5.64
N LEU A 56 0.34 25.60 -5.17
CA LEU A 56 0.33 26.80 -4.34
C LEU A 56 1.07 26.58 -3.01
N THR A 57 0.90 25.42 -2.39
CA THR A 57 1.59 25.07 -1.15
C THR A 57 3.09 24.97 -1.34
N LEU A 58 3.56 24.27 -2.38
CA LEU A 58 4.99 24.14 -2.67
C LEU A 58 5.64 25.49 -2.99
N ILE A 59 4.95 26.37 -3.73
CA ILE A 59 5.46 27.72 -4.04
C ILE A 59 5.54 28.58 -2.76
N LYS A 60 4.46 28.62 -1.97
CA LYS A 60 4.38 29.44 -0.76
C LYS A 60 5.39 28.99 0.30
N LYS A 61 5.51 27.68 0.51
CA LYS A 61 6.36 27.09 1.56
C LYS A 61 7.76 26.70 1.09
N ARG A 62 8.17 27.06 -0.13
CA ARG A 62 9.45 26.58 -0.72
C ARG A 62 10.68 26.77 0.15
N ARG A 63 10.69 27.81 1.02
CA ARG A 63 11.80 28.13 1.93
C ARG A 63 11.68 27.43 3.29
N ASP A 64 10.49 26.88 3.57
CA ASP A 64 10.15 26.21 4.82
C ASP A 64 10.06 24.69 4.64
N LEU A 65 10.45 24.16 3.48
CA LEU A 65 10.45 22.74 3.18
C LEU A 65 11.89 22.29 2.88
N ASP A 66 12.27 21.19 3.50
CA ASP A 66 13.56 20.56 3.25
C ASP A 66 13.41 19.39 2.27
N LEU A 67 12.24 18.72 2.22
CA LEU A 67 11.99 17.57 1.36
C LEU A 67 10.50 17.39 1.03
N VAL A 68 10.20 16.96 -0.20
CA VAL A 68 8.86 16.58 -0.66
C VAL A 68 8.77 15.08 -0.86
N VAL A 69 7.74 14.45 -0.29
CA VAL A 69 7.38 13.04 -0.50
C VAL A 69 6.10 13.01 -1.33
N LEU A 70 6.16 12.46 -2.53
CA LEU A 70 5.04 12.43 -3.48
C LEU A 70 4.55 11.02 -3.72
N GLU A 71 3.27 10.75 -3.44
CA GLU A 71 2.62 9.51 -3.85
C GLU A 71 2.37 9.47 -5.37
N VAL A 72 2.82 8.41 -6.02
CA VAL A 72 2.69 8.20 -7.47
C VAL A 72 1.75 7.04 -7.75
N TYR A 73 0.65 7.32 -8.46
CA TYR A 73 -0.33 6.34 -8.93
C TYR A 73 -0.41 6.36 -10.45
N SER A 74 -0.92 5.28 -11.03
CA SER A 74 -1.17 5.14 -12.47
C SER A 74 -2.37 5.96 -12.98
N GLY A 75 -2.59 5.93 -14.28
CA GLY A 75 -3.72 6.56 -14.96
C GLY A 75 -3.69 8.09 -14.86
N LEU A 76 -4.87 8.71 -14.75
CA LEU A 76 -4.98 10.18 -14.67
C LEU A 76 -4.27 10.78 -13.46
N SER A 77 -4.07 10.02 -12.38
CA SER A 77 -3.35 10.47 -11.19
C SER A 77 -1.85 10.64 -11.45
N PHE A 78 -1.29 10.01 -12.48
CA PHE A 78 0.11 10.18 -12.88
C PHE A 78 0.43 11.60 -13.37
N SER A 79 -0.58 12.38 -13.79
CA SER A 79 -0.42 13.80 -14.12
C SER A 79 0.07 14.61 -12.93
N ILE A 80 -0.31 14.27 -11.70
CA ILE A 80 0.18 14.92 -10.47
C ILE A 80 1.70 14.76 -10.38
N ALA A 81 2.22 13.54 -10.56
CA ALA A 81 3.66 13.30 -10.55
C ALA A 81 4.38 14.07 -11.68
N THR A 82 3.74 14.21 -12.84
CA THR A 82 4.29 14.99 -13.96
C THR A 82 4.45 16.47 -13.61
N VAL A 83 3.42 17.08 -13.00
CA VAL A 83 3.40 18.51 -12.66
C VAL A 83 4.30 18.77 -11.45
N VAL A 84 4.11 18.01 -10.37
CA VAL A 84 4.86 18.20 -9.12
C VAL A 84 6.35 17.93 -9.32
N GLY A 85 6.72 16.89 -10.08
CA GLY A 85 8.11 16.62 -10.39
C GLY A 85 8.81 17.76 -11.14
N ARG A 86 8.12 18.41 -12.10
CA ARG A 86 8.66 19.63 -12.78
C ARG A 86 8.77 20.80 -11.82
N LEU A 87 7.76 21.00 -10.98
CA LEU A 87 7.75 22.10 -10.03
C LEU A 87 8.86 21.96 -8.99
N CYS A 88 9.06 20.77 -8.43
CA CYS A 88 10.15 20.52 -7.48
C CYS A 88 11.54 20.78 -8.10
N GLN A 89 11.76 20.36 -9.35
CA GLN A 89 12.99 20.69 -10.08
C GLN A 89 13.17 22.21 -10.24
N PHE A 90 12.13 22.93 -10.64
CA PHE A 90 12.16 24.39 -10.79
C PHE A 90 12.43 25.12 -9.47
N LEU A 91 11.77 24.66 -8.38
CA LEU A 91 11.93 25.25 -7.04
C LEU A 91 13.20 24.76 -6.33
N ARG A 92 13.93 23.79 -6.88
CA ARG A 92 15.09 23.10 -6.30
C ARG A 92 14.74 22.42 -4.97
N LEU A 93 13.52 21.88 -4.87
CA LEU A 93 13.08 21.08 -3.72
C LEU A 93 13.47 19.62 -3.92
N PRO A 94 14.16 18.98 -2.97
CA PRO A 94 14.42 17.55 -2.98
C PRO A 94 13.12 16.76 -3.03
N LEU A 95 13.06 15.71 -3.85
CA LEU A 95 11.84 14.97 -4.13
C LEU A 95 12.06 13.45 -3.99
N VAL A 96 11.29 12.84 -3.12
CA VAL A 96 11.09 11.38 -3.05
C VAL A 96 9.76 11.05 -3.71
N MET A 97 9.74 10.10 -4.64
CA MET A 97 8.51 9.58 -5.23
C MET A 97 8.24 8.17 -4.72
N VAL A 98 7.06 7.94 -4.16
CA VAL A 98 6.61 6.65 -3.62
C VAL A 98 5.65 5.99 -4.60
N LEU A 99 5.98 4.80 -5.07
CA LEU A 99 5.27 4.11 -6.15
C LEU A 99 4.12 3.28 -5.59
N HIS A 100 2.88 3.62 -5.93
CA HIS A 100 1.68 2.98 -5.43
C HIS A 100 0.78 2.40 -6.51
N GLY A 101 -0.07 1.44 -6.10
CA GLY A 101 -1.14 0.88 -6.92
C GLY A 101 -0.70 -0.28 -7.82
N GLY A 102 -1.53 -1.34 -7.87
CA GLY A 102 -1.27 -2.55 -8.66
C GLY A 102 -1.25 -2.31 -10.18
N GLY A 103 -1.92 -1.25 -10.67
CA GLY A 103 -1.94 -0.91 -12.10
C GLY A 103 -0.72 -0.11 -12.60
N LEU A 104 0.22 0.28 -11.72
CA LEU A 104 1.38 1.05 -12.14
C LEU A 104 2.35 0.26 -13.04
N PRO A 105 2.63 -1.04 -12.82
CA PRO A 105 3.45 -1.83 -13.73
C PRO A 105 2.91 -1.88 -15.17
N GLU A 106 1.61 -2.09 -15.34
CA GLU A 106 0.97 -2.07 -16.65
C GLU A 106 1.06 -0.69 -17.30
N PHE A 107 0.81 0.36 -16.54
CA PHE A 107 0.93 1.74 -17.01
C PHE A 107 2.34 2.05 -17.50
N VAL A 108 3.37 1.57 -16.81
CA VAL A 108 4.78 1.71 -17.22
C VAL A 108 5.06 0.99 -18.53
N ARG A 109 4.55 -0.22 -18.71
CA ARG A 109 4.68 -0.97 -19.98
C ARG A 109 4.02 -0.24 -21.15
N ASN A 110 2.87 0.40 -20.92
CA ASN A 110 2.14 1.12 -21.93
C ASN A 110 2.76 2.50 -22.27
N TYR A 111 3.39 3.15 -21.28
CA TYR A 111 3.96 4.51 -21.43
C TYR A 111 5.40 4.62 -20.92
N PRO A 112 6.36 3.79 -21.36
CA PRO A 112 7.69 3.67 -20.74
C PRO A 112 8.51 4.96 -20.84
N ARG A 113 8.47 5.65 -22.01
CA ARG A 113 9.23 6.91 -22.23
C ARG A 113 8.71 8.05 -21.34
N TRP A 114 7.39 8.18 -21.21
CA TRP A 114 6.78 9.20 -20.37
C TRP A 114 7.06 8.92 -18.89
N THR A 115 6.83 7.69 -18.46
CA THR A 115 7.05 7.27 -17.08
C THR A 115 8.52 7.47 -16.69
N ARG A 116 9.47 7.00 -17.51
CA ARG A 116 10.91 7.22 -17.24
C ARG A 116 11.24 8.71 -17.11
N ARG A 117 10.74 9.57 -18.01
CA ARG A 117 10.96 11.03 -17.96
C ARG A 117 10.38 11.67 -16.69
N VAL A 118 9.28 11.18 -16.17
CA VAL A 118 8.65 11.71 -14.95
C VAL A 118 9.41 11.23 -13.72
N LEU A 119 9.65 9.94 -13.62
CA LEU A 119 10.31 9.32 -12.47
C LEU A 119 11.77 9.78 -12.30
N SER A 120 12.48 10.06 -13.41
CA SER A 120 13.86 10.59 -13.37
C SER A 120 13.98 12.00 -12.76
N ARG A 121 12.87 12.64 -12.40
CA ARG A 121 12.88 13.92 -11.68
C ARG A 121 13.01 13.77 -10.17
N ALA A 122 12.74 12.58 -9.64
CA ALA A 122 12.94 12.30 -8.23
C ALA A 122 14.44 12.21 -7.88
N ASN A 123 14.78 12.61 -6.68
CA ASN A 123 16.10 12.33 -6.10
C ASN A 123 16.18 10.88 -5.64
N LEU A 124 15.02 10.31 -5.22
CA LEU A 124 14.88 8.92 -4.83
C LEU A 124 13.49 8.40 -5.22
N LEU A 125 13.45 7.19 -5.75
CA LEU A 125 12.23 6.41 -5.90
C LEU A 125 12.15 5.40 -4.77
N VAL A 126 10.96 5.18 -4.22
CA VAL A 126 10.70 4.18 -3.19
C VAL A 126 9.51 3.31 -3.62
N ALA A 127 9.58 2.02 -3.39
CA ALA A 127 8.49 1.09 -3.65
C ALA A 127 8.08 0.34 -2.39
N PRO A 128 6.77 0.05 -2.18
CA PRO A 128 6.32 -0.68 -1.00
C PRO A 128 6.58 -2.20 -1.08
N SER A 129 6.97 -2.71 -2.25
CA SER A 129 7.22 -4.14 -2.46
C SER A 129 8.37 -4.40 -3.43
N ARG A 130 9.03 -5.56 -3.26
CA ARG A 130 10.05 -6.05 -4.22
C ARG A 130 9.47 -6.24 -5.62
N PHE A 131 8.21 -6.62 -5.73
CA PHE A 131 7.51 -6.73 -7.01
C PHE A 131 7.50 -5.38 -7.73
N MET A 132 7.01 -4.31 -7.07
CA MET A 132 6.96 -2.97 -7.66
C MET A 132 8.36 -2.45 -8.00
N ALA A 133 9.32 -2.63 -7.11
CA ALA A 133 10.71 -2.22 -7.34
C ALA A 133 11.29 -2.90 -8.60
N ARG A 134 11.05 -4.20 -8.78
CA ARG A 134 11.50 -4.96 -9.97
C ARG A 134 10.80 -4.50 -11.24
N GLU A 135 9.46 -4.39 -11.22
CA GLU A 135 8.66 -4.02 -12.39
C GLU A 135 9.01 -2.61 -12.92
N ILE A 136 9.29 -1.67 -12.03
CA ILE A 136 9.66 -0.30 -12.42
C ILE A 136 11.18 -0.18 -12.66
N GLY A 137 11.98 -1.00 -11.99
CA GLY A 137 13.43 -1.06 -12.14
C GLY A 137 13.88 -1.40 -13.57
N CYS A 138 13.03 -2.05 -14.38
CA CYS A 138 13.29 -2.28 -15.80
C CYS A 138 13.50 -1.00 -16.61
N LEU A 139 13.08 0.16 -16.12
CA LEU A 139 13.36 1.47 -16.70
C LEU A 139 14.79 1.99 -16.40
N GLY A 140 15.61 1.22 -15.66
CA GLY A 140 16.99 1.58 -15.29
C GLY A 140 17.09 2.35 -13.98
N PHE A 141 16.15 2.16 -13.05
CA PHE A 141 16.17 2.75 -11.71
C PHE A 141 16.53 1.71 -10.65
N GLU A 142 17.37 2.10 -9.70
CA GLU A 142 17.52 1.40 -8.43
C GLU A 142 16.46 1.91 -7.45
N ILE A 143 15.60 1.02 -6.95
CA ILE A 143 14.44 1.39 -6.16
C ILE A 143 14.46 0.62 -4.83
N PRO A 144 14.83 1.27 -3.71
CA PRO A 144 14.74 0.67 -2.40
C PRO A 144 13.29 0.34 -2.05
N VAL A 145 13.13 -0.71 -1.25
CA VAL A 145 11.83 -1.17 -0.76
C VAL A 145 11.64 -0.68 0.67
N ILE A 146 10.63 0.16 0.87
CA ILE A 146 10.14 0.56 2.20
C ILE A 146 8.68 0.08 2.25
N PRO A 147 8.34 -0.92 3.10
CA PRO A 147 7.01 -1.51 3.11
C PRO A 147 5.94 -0.51 3.57
N ASN A 148 4.70 -0.78 3.20
CA ASN A 148 3.55 -0.07 3.77
C ASN A 148 3.55 -0.25 5.29
N VAL A 149 3.29 0.83 6.02
CA VAL A 149 3.26 0.82 7.48
C VAL A 149 1.90 0.34 7.99
N ILE A 150 1.92 -0.35 9.11
CA ILE A 150 0.76 -0.66 9.95
C ILE A 150 1.01 -0.21 11.39
N GLU A 151 -0.05 0.18 12.08
CA GLU A 151 -0.01 0.51 13.50
C GLU A 151 -0.19 -0.78 14.33
N LEU A 152 0.91 -1.55 14.39
CA LEU A 152 0.93 -2.92 14.92
C LEU A 152 0.41 -3.03 16.36
N GLU A 153 0.57 -1.96 17.15
CA GLU A 153 0.15 -1.87 18.53
C GLU A 153 -1.38 -1.92 18.71
N GLN A 154 -2.12 -1.58 17.66
CA GLN A 154 -3.59 -1.67 17.64
C GLN A 154 -4.10 -3.09 17.36
N TYR A 155 -3.21 -4.02 16.98
CA TYR A 155 -3.59 -5.34 16.48
C TYR A 155 -3.20 -6.43 17.48
N GLU A 156 -4.19 -6.87 18.26
CA GLU A 156 -4.00 -7.93 19.24
C GLU A 156 -3.73 -9.27 18.53
N PHE A 157 -2.51 -9.77 18.72
CA PHE A 157 -2.12 -11.06 18.15
C PHE A 157 -2.79 -12.21 18.89
N ARG A 158 -3.50 -13.05 18.15
CA ARG A 158 -4.00 -14.34 18.64
C ARG A 158 -3.41 -15.46 17.81
N GLU A 159 -2.61 -16.31 18.42
CA GLU A 159 -2.08 -17.51 17.78
C GLU A 159 -3.22 -18.46 17.41
N ARG A 160 -3.29 -18.89 16.12
CA ARG A 160 -4.30 -19.82 15.62
C ARG A 160 -3.69 -21.22 15.52
N ARG A 161 -4.15 -22.12 16.40
CA ARG A 161 -3.79 -23.55 16.35
C ARG A 161 -4.96 -24.40 15.87
N GLN A 162 -6.10 -24.28 16.52
CA GLN A 162 -7.37 -24.86 16.10
C GLN A 162 -8.30 -23.71 15.71
N ILE A 163 -8.86 -23.79 14.53
CA ILE A 163 -9.68 -22.74 13.93
C ILE A 163 -11.04 -23.27 13.52
N ALA A 164 -12.03 -22.40 13.56
CA ALA A 164 -13.35 -22.63 12.97
C ALA A 164 -13.37 -22.09 11.52
N PRO A 165 -14.33 -22.51 10.69
CA PRO A 165 -14.48 -22.01 9.32
C PRO A 165 -15.11 -20.61 9.28
N LYS A 166 -14.53 -19.67 10.03
CA LYS A 166 -14.91 -18.25 10.11
C LYS A 166 -14.02 -17.43 9.19
N LEU A 167 -14.54 -17.18 7.99
CA LEU A 167 -13.80 -16.50 6.93
C LEU A 167 -14.03 -14.99 6.99
N ILE A 168 -13.01 -14.22 6.63
CA ILE A 168 -13.13 -12.79 6.39
C ILE A 168 -12.45 -12.40 5.08
N TRP A 169 -13.14 -11.53 4.33
CA TRP A 169 -12.63 -10.84 3.15
C TRP A 169 -12.82 -9.34 3.36
N MET A 170 -11.75 -8.55 3.17
CA MET A 170 -11.80 -7.11 3.43
C MET A 170 -11.08 -6.32 2.34
N ARG A 171 -11.83 -5.81 1.37
CA ARG A 171 -11.41 -4.91 0.27
C ARG A 171 -12.60 -4.13 -0.24
N SER A 172 -12.38 -3.13 -1.12
CA SER A 172 -13.51 -2.50 -1.81
C SER A 172 -14.21 -3.47 -2.77
N PHE A 173 -15.52 -3.37 -2.91
CA PHE A 173 -16.32 -4.16 -3.85
C PHE A 173 -16.05 -3.70 -5.29
N HIS A 174 -14.91 -4.11 -5.84
CA HIS A 174 -14.48 -3.82 -7.20
C HIS A 174 -14.07 -5.11 -7.91
N GLU A 175 -14.28 -5.21 -9.22
CA GLU A 175 -14.01 -6.42 -10.02
C GLU A 175 -12.58 -6.94 -9.87
N ILE A 176 -11.59 -6.04 -9.75
CA ILE A 176 -10.19 -6.43 -9.56
C ILE A 176 -9.92 -7.15 -8.22
N TYR A 177 -10.78 -6.97 -7.21
CA TYR A 177 -10.67 -7.63 -5.90
C TYR A 177 -11.55 -8.87 -5.78
N ASN A 178 -12.47 -9.08 -6.73
CA ASN A 178 -13.23 -10.31 -6.95
C ASN A 178 -13.93 -10.89 -5.70
N PRO A 179 -14.79 -10.10 -4.99
CA PRO A 179 -15.53 -10.59 -3.82
C PRO A 179 -16.46 -11.77 -4.14
N GLN A 180 -16.91 -11.88 -5.39
CA GLN A 180 -17.77 -12.99 -5.84
C GLN A 180 -17.05 -14.34 -5.75
N MET A 181 -15.71 -14.38 -5.91
CA MET A 181 -14.95 -15.61 -5.71
C MET A 181 -15.03 -16.07 -4.24
N ALA A 182 -14.97 -15.16 -3.27
CA ALA A 182 -15.11 -15.51 -1.86
C ALA A 182 -16.48 -16.13 -1.55
N VAL A 183 -17.56 -15.61 -2.17
CA VAL A 183 -18.91 -16.19 -2.07
C VAL A 183 -18.96 -17.62 -2.63
N LYS A 184 -18.37 -17.85 -3.81
CA LYS A 184 -18.32 -19.19 -4.43
C LYS A 184 -17.49 -20.16 -3.60
N VAL A 185 -16.40 -19.68 -3.00
CA VAL A 185 -15.55 -20.48 -2.08
C VAL A 185 -16.37 -20.92 -0.85
N LEU A 186 -17.12 -19.99 -0.24
CA LEU A 186 -18.01 -20.35 0.87
C LEU A 186 -19.04 -21.41 0.48
N ALA A 187 -19.71 -21.24 -0.69
CA ALA A 187 -20.68 -22.24 -1.20
C ALA A 187 -20.07 -23.65 -1.27
N LYS A 188 -18.85 -23.74 -1.80
CA LYS A 188 -18.15 -25.03 -1.92
C LYS A 188 -17.64 -25.56 -0.59
N LEU A 189 -17.22 -24.68 0.32
CA LEU A 189 -16.75 -25.05 1.66
C LEU A 189 -17.87 -25.64 2.49
N ARG A 190 -19.07 -25.04 2.45
CA ARG A 190 -20.27 -25.47 3.23
C ARG A 190 -20.77 -26.87 2.89
N GLN A 191 -20.38 -27.44 1.75
CA GLN A 191 -20.67 -28.84 1.44
C GLN A 191 -20.02 -29.81 2.46
N LYS A 192 -18.89 -29.44 3.07
CA LYS A 192 -18.22 -30.23 4.12
C LYS A 192 -18.31 -29.60 5.51
N TYR A 193 -18.39 -28.29 5.58
CA TYR A 193 -18.45 -27.48 6.81
C TYR A 193 -19.71 -26.63 6.81
N PRO A 194 -20.89 -27.18 7.20
CA PRO A 194 -22.17 -26.48 7.13
C PRO A 194 -22.24 -25.21 7.99
N ASP A 195 -21.41 -25.12 9.03
CA ASP A 195 -21.26 -24.00 9.96
C ASP A 195 -20.32 -22.89 9.44
N ALA A 196 -19.73 -23.06 8.23
CA ALA A 196 -18.85 -22.03 7.67
C ALA A 196 -19.62 -20.73 7.43
N VAL A 197 -18.99 -19.61 7.83
CA VAL A 197 -19.49 -18.25 7.69
C VAL A 197 -18.44 -17.34 7.05
N LEU A 198 -18.92 -16.25 6.43
CA LEU A 198 -18.05 -15.29 5.76
C LEU A 198 -18.48 -13.86 6.09
N THR A 199 -17.53 -13.04 6.50
CA THR A 199 -17.71 -11.58 6.55
C THR A 199 -17.06 -10.97 5.30
N ILE A 200 -17.82 -10.18 4.53
CA ILE A 200 -17.33 -9.41 3.38
C ILE A 200 -17.49 -7.92 3.68
N ALA A 201 -16.38 -7.22 3.91
CA ALA A 201 -16.38 -5.82 4.31
C ALA A 201 -15.63 -4.93 3.33
N GLY A 202 -16.12 -3.71 3.14
CA GLY A 202 -15.47 -2.68 2.33
C GLY A 202 -16.43 -1.71 1.67
N ASN A 203 -15.84 -0.72 0.98
CA ASN A 203 -16.61 0.27 0.23
C ASN A 203 -17.12 -0.32 -1.09
N ASP A 204 -18.36 0.02 -1.46
CA ASP A 204 -18.86 -0.30 -2.80
C ASP A 204 -18.15 0.55 -3.89
N LYS A 205 -17.69 -0.14 -4.92
CA LYS A 205 -17.12 0.40 -6.15
C LYS A 205 -17.81 -0.19 -7.39
N GLY A 206 -19.09 -0.54 -7.23
CA GLY A 206 -20.00 -0.91 -8.31
C GLY A 206 -20.42 -2.37 -8.38
N ILE A 207 -19.91 -3.26 -7.50
CA ILE A 207 -20.27 -4.70 -7.57
C ILE A 207 -20.79 -5.29 -6.26
N GLU A 208 -21.08 -4.48 -5.25
CA GLU A 208 -21.65 -4.98 -3.99
C GLU A 208 -23.02 -5.62 -4.21
N ALA A 209 -23.92 -4.95 -4.93
CA ALA A 209 -25.25 -5.47 -5.25
C ALA A 209 -25.18 -6.82 -6.01
N ALA A 210 -24.29 -6.94 -7.00
CA ALA A 210 -24.08 -8.19 -7.73
C ALA A 210 -23.50 -9.30 -6.86
N THR A 211 -22.65 -8.95 -5.87
CA THR A 211 -22.08 -9.91 -4.91
C THR A 211 -23.15 -10.41 -3.95
N LYS A 212 -24.02 -9.52 -3.42
CA LYS A 212 -25.16 -9.88 -2.58
C LYS A 212 -26.18 -10.75 -3.32
N LYS A 213 -26.47 -10.40 -4.58
CA LYS A 213 -27.34 -11.21 -5.44
C LYS A 213 -26.78 -12.63 -5.62
N LEU A 214 -25.48 -12.78 -5.90
CA LEU A 214 -24.86 -14.10 -6.00
C LEU A 214 -24.95 -14.89 -4.69
N ALA A 215 -24.82 -14.25 -3.53
CA ALA A 215 -25.00 -14.90 -2.23
C ALA A 215 -26.44 -15.42 -2.05
N ALA A 216 -27.44 -14.65 -2.44
CA ALA A 216 -28.85 -15.04 -2.40
C ALA A 216 -29.15 -16.19 -3.39
N ASP A 217 -28.68 -16.09 -4.63
CA ASP A 217 -28.84 -17.13 -5.67
C ASP A 217 -28.23 -18.48 -5.25
N LEU A 218 -27.20 -18.47 -4.38
CA LEU A 218 -26.56 -19.66 -3.80
C LEU A 218 -27.11 -20.06 -2.42
N ASN A 219 -28.19 -19.43 -1.93
CA ASN A 219 -28.80 -19.67 -0.62
C ASN A 219 -27.81 -19.49 0.57
N LEU A 220 -26.97 -18.44 0.51
CA LEU A 220 -25.94 -18.16 1.52
C LEU A 220 -26.23 -16.90 2.35
N THR A 221 -27.41 -16.31 2.24
CA THR A 221 -27.77 -15.03 2.88
C THR A 221 -27.54 -15.06 4.40
N ASP A 222 -27.89 -16.17 5.06
CA ASP A 222 -27.74 -16.31 6.51
C ASP A 222 -26.32 -16.64 6.96
N CYS A 223 -25.44 -16.93 6.03
CA CYS A 223 -24.05 -17.35 6.28
C CYS A 223 -23.03 -16.29 5.89
N ILE A 224 -23.47 -15.18 5.27
CA ILE A 224 -22.62 -14.07 4.86
C ILE A 224 -23.09 -12.78 5.50
N ARG A 225 -22.17 -12.09 6.17
CA ARG A 225 -22.41 -10.73 6.68
C ARG A 225 -21.75 -9.70 5.76
N PHE A 226 -22.48 -8.61 5.49
CA PHE A 226 -22.02 -7.47 4.72
C PHE A 226 -22.06 -6.19 5.58
N PRO A 227 -21.09 -5.96 6.46
CA PRO A 227 -21.12 -4.82 7.38
C PRO A 227 -20.82 -3.48 6.70
N GLY A 228 -20.50 -3.48 5.39
CA GLY A 228 -20.13 -2.28 4.65
C GLY A 228 -18.69 -1.81 4.95
N PHE A 229 -18.46 -0.49 4.90
CA PHE A 229 -17.18 0.11 5.26
C PHE A 229 -17.02 0.15 6.78
N LEU A 230 -15.89 -0.32 7.27
CA LEU A 230 -15.56 -0.37 8.68
C LEU A 230 -14.55 0.72 9.07
N ASN A 231 -14.77 1.37 10.20
CA ASN A 231 -13.74 2.17 10.85
C ASN A 231 -12.68 1.26 11.49
N ASP A 232 -11.58 1.84 12.01
CA ASP A 232 -10.47 1.05 12.53
C ASP A 232 -10.86 0.15 13.70
N GLU A 233 -11.69 0.62 14.64
CA GLU A 233 -12.17 -0.17 15.77
C GLU A 233 -13.06 -1.34 15.30
N GLN A 234 -13.98 -1.10 14.37
CA GLN A 234 -14.83 -2.13 13.79
C GLN A 234 -14.00 -3.16 13.01
N LYS A 235 -13.01 -2.68 12.24
CA LYS A 235 -12.07 -3.52 11.50
C LYS A 235 -11.30 -4.45 12.44
N CYS A 236 -10.77 -3.94 13.55
CA CYS A 236 -10.08 -4.74 14.56
C CYS A 236 -11.00 -5.82 15.14
N ARG A 237 -12.25 -5.48 15.45
CA ARG A 237 -13.25 -6.46 15.97
C ARG A 237 -13.52 -7.57 14.97
N GLU A 238 -13.69 -7.25 13.68
CA GLU A 238 -13.97 -8.26 12.66
C GLU A 238 -12.75 -9.17 12.40
N PHE A 239 -11.53 -8.63 12.38
CA PHE A 239 -10.33 -9.46 12.27
C PHE A 239 -10.13 -10.36 13.50
N ALA A 240 -10.38 -9.85 14.71
CA ALA A 240 -10.28 -10.65 15.94
C ALA A 240 -11.30 -11.81 15.98
N ALA A 241 -12.50 -11.59 15.43
CA ALA A 241 -13.58 -12.58 15.39
C ALA A 241 -13.40 -13.67 14.31
N ALA A 242 -12.60 -13.40 13.29
CA ALA A 242 -12.32 -14.32 12.18
C ALA A 242 -11.20 -15.32 12.53
N ASP A 243 -11.12 -16.38 11.73
CA ASP A 243 -10.08 -17.39 11.84
C ASP A 243 -9.24 -17.58 10.56
N ILE A 244 -9.75 -17.19 9.39
CA ILE A 244 -9.06 -17.29 8.11
C ILE A 244 -9.33 -16.00 7.30
N TYR A 245 -8.25 -15.41 6.75
CA TYR A 245 -8.36 -14.28 5.83
C TYR A 245 -8.29 -14.74 4.37
N LEU A 246 -9.22 -14.26 3.54
CA LEU A 246 -9.25 -14.51 2.10
C LEU A 246 -8.84 -13.27 1.31
N ASN A 247 -7.93 -13.45 0.35
CA ASN A 247 -7.62 -12.46 -0.65
C ASN A 247 -7.85 -13.06 -2.05
N THR A 248 -8.87 -12.59 -2.74
CA THR A 248 -9.30 -13.07 -4.05
C THR A 248 -8.90 -12.13 -5.20
N ASN A 249 -7.97 -11.22 -4.96
CA ASN A 249 -7.60 -10.16 -5.89
C ASN A 249 -7.05 -10.74 -7.21
N ARG A 250 -7.38 -10.08 -8.33
CA ARG A 250 -6.79 -10.36 -9.66
C ARG A 250 -5.54 -9.52 -9.90
N ILE A 251 -5.44 -8.38 -9.23
CA ILE A 251 -4.29 -7.47 -9.30
C ILE A 251 -4.07 -6.87 -7.92
N ASP A 252 -2.86 -6.97 -7.39
CA ASP A 252 -2.45 -6.21 -6.21
C ASP A 252 -0.93 -5.97 -6.21
N ASN A 253 -0.48 -5.02 -5.39
CA ASN A 253 0.94 -4.76 -5.16
C ASN A 253 1.37 -5.23 -3.76
N MET A 254 0.96 -4.51 -2.72
CA MET A 254 1.17 -4.86 -1.32
C MET A 254 -0.10 -4.53 -0.54
N PRO A 255 -1.06 -5.47 -0.47
CA PRO A 255 -2.33 -5.23 0.20
C PRO A 255 -2.14 -5.11 1.72
N VAL A 256 -2.41 -3.92 2.25
CA VAL A 256 -2.31 -3.65 3.69
C VAL A 256 -3.20 -4.58 4.49
N SER A 257 -4.40 -4.88 4.00
CA SER A 257 -5.36 -5.78 4.66
C SER A 257 -4.83 -7.23 4.85
N VAL A 258 -3.92 -7.70 3.99
CA VAL A 258 -3.23 -8.99 4.18
C VAL A 258 -2.24 -8.88 5.34
N VAL A 259 -1.47 -7.80 5.39
CA VAL A 259 -0.49 -7.56 6.47
C VAL A 259 -1.21 -7.38 7.81
N GLU A 260 -2.33 -6.64 7.82
CA GLU A 260 -3.20 -6.49 9.00
C GLU A 260 -3.75 -7.83 9.47
N ALA A 261 -4.30 -8.66 8.57
CA ALA A 261 -4.78 -10.00 8.91
C ALA A 261 -3.66 -10.86 9.53
N MET A 262 -2.47 -10.82 8.96
CA MET A 262 -1.28 -11.51 9.50
C MET A 262 -0.89 -10.96 10.87
N ALA A 263 -1.04 -9.65 11.10
CA ALA A 263 -0.78 -9.03 12.41
C ALA A 263 -1.72 -9.55 13.51
N PHE A 264 -2.98 -9.83 13.17
CA PHE A 264 -3.94 -10.51 14.06
C PHE A 264 -3.66 -12.02 14.21
N GLY A 265 -2.71 -12.58 13.47
CA GLY A 265 -2.38 -14.01 13.45
C GLY A 265 -3.32 -14.84 12.59
N LEU A 266 -4.11 -14.25 11.70
CA LEU A 266 -4.95 -14.99 10.76
C LEU A 266 -4.10 -15.69 9.70
N PRO A 267 -4.22 -17.01 9.51
CA PRO A 267 -3.75 -17.66 8.31
C PRO A 267 -4.39 -17.03 7.08
N VAL A 268 -3.56 -16.69 6.10
CA VAL A 268 -3.99 -16.03 4.86
C VAL A 268 -4.03 -17.03 3.72
N VAL A 269 -5.14 -17.07 2.99
CA VAL A 269 -5.25 -17.75 1.68
C VAL A 269 -5.45 -16.68 0.61
N ALA A 270 -4.51 -16.55 -0.31
CA ALA A 270 -4.48 -15.46 -1.28
C ALA A 270 -4.29 -15.95 -2.71
N ALA A 271 -4.87 -15.23 -3.67
CA ALA A 271 -4.58 -15.45 -5.08
C ALA A 271 -3.11 -15.06 -5.39
N ASN A 272 -2.42 -15.88 -6.16
CA ASN A 272 -1.02 -15.69 -6.56
C ASN A 272 -0.91 -14.66 -7.68
N VAL A 273 -1.03 -13.37 -7.34
CA VAL A 273 -1.01 -12.27 -8.29
C VAL A 273 -0.10 -11.13 -7.84
N GLY A 274 0.58 -10.51 -8.79
CA GLY A 274 1.36 -9.30 -8.58
C GLY A 274 2.31 -9.37 -7.39
N GLY A 275 2.20 -8.43 -6.47
CA GLY A 275 3.06 -8.35 -5.28
C GLY A 275 2.74 -9.36 -4.18
N LEU A 276 1.60 -10.06 -4.24
CA LEU A 276 1.27 -11.11 -3.26
C LEU A 276 2.27 -12.26 -3.31
N SER A 277 2.74 -12.66 -4.49
CA SER A 277 3.80 -13.68 -4.64
C SER A 277 5.17 -13.25 -4.10
N ALA A 278 5.38 -11.94 -3.94
CA ALA A 278 6.59 -11.40 -3.33
C ALA A 278 6.45 -11.18 -1.81
N LEU A 279 5.22 -11.10 -1.32
CA LEU A 279 4.87 -10.91 0.08
C LEU A 279 4.69 -12.26 0.81
N ILE A 280 4.02 -13.21 0.16
CA ILE A 280 3.67 -14.50 0.73
C ILE A 280 4.60 -15.57 0.19
N GLU A 281 5.29 -16.27 1.08
CA GLU A 281 6.00 -17.50 0.81
C GLU A 281 5.05 -18.67 1.08
N ASN A 282 4.63 -19.34 -0.01
CA ASN A 282 3.60 -20.38 0.04
C ASN A 282 3.95 -21.51 1.01
N GLY A 283 3.03 -21.83 1.93
CA GLY A 283 3.21 -22.84 2.97
C GLY A 283 4.08 -22.39 4.16
N THR A 284 4.69 -21.21 4.11
CA THR A 284 5.53 -20.68 5.18
C THR A 284 4.80 -19.62 6.02
N ASN A 285 4.26 -18.56 5.40
CA ASN A 285 3.56 -17.47 6.07
C ASN A 285 2.15 -17.19 5.51
N GLY A 286 1.70 -17.99 4.55
CA GLY A 286 0.37 -17.95 3.94
C GLY A 286 0.26 -19.05 2.88
N LEU A 287 -0.91 -19.18 2.28
CA LEU A 287 -1.16 -20.09 1.15
C LEU A 287 -1.46 -19.28 -0.10
N LEU A 288 -0.79 -19.59 -1.20
CA LEU A 288 -1.04 -19.00 -2.51
C LEU A 288 -1.77 -20.01 -3.39
N VAL A 289 -2.80 -19.53 -4.09
CA VAL A 289 -3.60 -20.33 -5.03
C VAL A 289 -3.68 -19.60 -6.37
N GLU A 290 -3.97 -20.32 -7.44
CA GLU A 290 -4.18 -19.71 -8.75
C GLU A 290 -5.34 -18.71 -8.73
N SER A 291 -5.19 -17.60 -9.45
CA SER A 291 -6.23 -16.57 -9.55
C SER A 291 -7.50 -17.16 -10.16
N ASP A 292 -8.66 -16.73 -9.64
CA ASP A 292 -10.00 -17.21 -10.04
C ASP A 292 -10.24 -18.72 -9.81
N ASN A 293 -9.32 -19.45 -9.15
CA ASN A 293 -9.46 -20.87 -8.87
C ASN A 293 -10.17 -21.14 -7.54
N VAL A 294 -11.51 -21.19 -7.59
CA VAL A 294 -12.38 -21.49 -6.42
C VAL A 294 -12.06 -22.85 -5.81
N ALA A 295 -11.71 -23.86 -6.63
CA ALA A 295 -11.45 -25.21 -6.15
C ALA A 295 -10.17 -25.27 -5.30
N GLU A 296 -9.10 -24.67 -5.78
CA GLU A 296 -7.82 -24.61 -5.09
C GLU A 296 -7.90 -23.79 -3.81
N MET A 297 -8.58 -22.61 -3.83
CA MET A 297 -8.78 -21.82 -2.63
C MET A 297 -9.60 -22.57 -1.57
N THR A 298 -10.63 -23.29 -1.98
CA THR A 298 -11.41 -24.14 -1.06
C THR A 298 -10.56 -25.27 -0.48
N ALA A 299 -9.70 -25.90 -1.29
CA ALA A 299 -8.78 -26.97 -0.83
C ALA A 299 -7.75 -26.41 0.17
N ALA A 300 -7.20 -25.23 -0.10
CA ALA A 300 -6.29 -24.53 0.82
C ALA A 300 -6.94 -24.23 2.17
N ILE A 301 -8.20 -23.75 2.19
CA ILE A 301 -8.95 -23.54 3.44
C ILE A 301 -9.17 -24.85 4.18
N LYS A 302 -9.55 -25.92 3.47
CA LYS A 302 -9.72 -27.25 4.10
C LYS A 302 -8.43 -27.76 4.73
N SER A 303 -7.29 -27.56 4.09
CA SER A 303 -5.99 -27.95 4.64
C SER A 303 -5.66 -27.20 5.95
N LEU A 304 -6.09 -25.94 6.08
CA LEU A 304 -5.95 -25.19 7.34
C LEU A 304 -6.84 -25.76 8.45
N LEU A 305 -8.11 -26.09 8.13
CA LEU A 305 -9.07 -26.62 9.11
C LEU A 305 -8.65 -28.03 9.58
N GLU A 306 -7.97 -28.81 8.74
CA GLU A 306 -7.60 -30.21 8.98
C GLU A 306 -6.17 -30.38 9.51
N ASN A 307 -5.33 -29.33 9.44
CA ASN A 307 -3.93 -29.39 9.85
C ASN A 307 -3.56 -28.27 10.83
N PRO A 308 -3.74 -28.48 12.16
CA PRO A 308 -3.39 -27.48 13.17
C PRO A 308 -1.92 -27.04 13.16
N GLN A 309 -0.99 -27.90 12.77
CA GLN A 309 0.44 -27.57 12.70
C GLN A 309 0.71 -26.58 11.56
N LEU A 310 0.10 -26.78 10.41
CA LEU A 310 0.17 -25.83 9.28
C LEU A 310 -0.41 -24.48 9.69
N THR A 311 -1.63 -24.50 10.25
CA THR A 311 -2.34 -23.30 10.69
C THR A 311 -1.53 -22.48 11.68
N ASN A 312 -0.99 -23.15 12.70
CA ASN A 312 -0.14 -22.51 13.72
C ASN A 312 1.13 -21.89 13.10
N ARG A 313 1.82 -22.62 12.24
CA ARG A 313 3.02 -22.10 11.55
C ARG A 313 2.71 -20.87 10.75
N LEU A 314 1.61 -20.86 9.95
CA LEU A 314 1.24 -19.70 9.14
C LEU A 314 0.82 -18.50 10.01
N SER A 315 0.15 -18.75 11.14
CA SER A 315 -0.23 -17.70 12.09
C SER A 315 1.00 -16.99 12.67
N ILE A 316 1.98 -17.74 13.16
CA ILE A 316 3.20 -17.20 13.76
C ILE A 316 4.06 -16.49 12.71
N ASN A 317 4.33 -17.15 11.58
CA ASN A 317 5.20 -16.60 10.54
C ASN A 317 4.55 -15.39 9.83
N GLY A 318 3.21 -15.39 9.71
CA GLY A 318 2.45 -14.23 9.24
C GLY A 318 2.65 -13.03 10.16
N ARG A 319 2.53 -13.22 11.49
CA ARG A 319 2.79 -12.16 12.46
C ARG A 319 4.23 -11.62 12.34
N GLN A 320 5.22 -12.48 12.24
CA GLN A 320 6.62 -12.04 12.06
C GLN A 320 6.82 -11.23 10.77
N LEU A 321 6.10 -11.57 9.69
CA LEU A 321 6.10 -10.76 8.48
C LEU A 321 5.48 -9.38 8.73
N ALA A 322 4.32 -9.34 9.40
CA ALA A 322 3.61 -8.10 9.69
C ALA A 322 4.45 -7.14 10.57
N GLU A 323 5.23 -7.66 11.49
CA GLU A 323 6.15 -6.89 12.36
C GLU A 323 7.18 -6.09 11.55
N ARG A 324 7.58 -6.55 10.36
CA ARG A 324 8.47 -5.78 9.45
C ARG A 324 7.82 -4.50 8.93
N SER A 325 6.49 -4.43 8.95
CA SER A 325 5.68 -3.26 8.59
C SER A 325 5.31 -2.38 9.78
N ALA A 326 5.75 -2.72 10.99
CA ALA A 326 5.55 -1.88 12.17
C ALA A 326 6.29 -0.54 12.04
N TRP A 327 5.69 0.53 12.57
CA TRP A 327 6.25 1.87 12.45
C TRP A 327 7.70 1.97 12.91
N ALA A 328 8.06 1.33 14.02
CA ALA A 328 9.43 1.35 14.55
C ALA A 328 10.48 0.88 13.51
N ASN A 329 10.14 -0.11 12.67
CA ASN A 329 11.02 -0.63 11.63
C ASN A 329 10.98 0.22 10.36
N VAL A 330 9.78 0.72 9.99
CA VAL A 330 9.56 1.50 8.77
C VAL A 330 10.09 2.93 8.93
N CYS A 331 9.97 3.53 10.12
CA CYS A 331 10.48 4.86 10.44
C CYS A 331 11.98 4.98 10.13
N THR A 332 12.78 4.06 10.64
CA THR A 332 14.24 4.06 10.43
C THR A 332 14.61 3.98 8.95
N GLN A 333 13.85 3.20 8.14
CA GLN A 333 14.08 3.11 6.70
C GLN A 333 13.76 4.43 5.98
N TRP A 334 12.69 5.11 6.41
CA TRP A 334 12.35 6.43 5.88
C TRP A 334 13.38 7.49 6.26
N GLU A 335 13.85 7.51 7.51
CA GLU A 335 14.91 8.41 7.96
C GLU A 335 16.20 8.24 7.15
N GLN A 336 16.61 7.00 6.89
CA GLN A 336 17.76 6.70 6.03
C GLN A 336 17.53 7.21 4.59
N ALA A 337 16.32 7.04 4.05
CA ALA A 337 15.97 7.53 2.72
C ALA A 337 16.01 9.07 2.65
N PHE A 338 15.50 9.76 3.67
CA PHE A 338 15.55 11.22 3.74
C PHE A 338 16.99 11.75 3.87
N ASP A 339 17.78 11.15 4.75
CA ASP A 339 19.19 11.51 4.93
C ASP A 339 19.99 11.35 3.63
N LEU A 340 19.78 10.25 2.90
CA LEU A 340 20.43 10.01 1.61
C LEU A 340 20.13 11.15 0.63
N VAL A 341 18.86 11.54 0.49
CA VAL A 341 18.41 12.59 -0.43
C VAL A 341 18.98 13.96 -0.03
N LEU A 342 18.94 14.30 1.24
CA LEU A 342 19.40 15.58 1.75
C LEU A 342 20.93 15.74 1.59
N ARG A 343 21.71 14.70 1.87
CA ARG A 343 23.18 14.69 1.66
C ARG A 343 23.55 14.85 0.19
N GLN A 344 22.85 14.18 -0.72
CA GLN A 344 23.10 14.32 -2.18
C GLN A 344 22.81 15.73 -2.68
N THR A 345 21.79 16.39 -2.12
CA THR A 345 21.44 17.77 -2.49
C THR A 345 22.51 18.75 -2.04
N THR A 346 22.98 18.63 -0.79
CA THR A 346 24.04 19.47 -0.23
C THR A 346 25.37 19.29 -1.00
N ALA A 347 25.73 18.05 -1.35
CA ALA A 347 26.94 17.76 -2.12
C ALA A 347 26.89 18.38 -3.53
N LYS A 348 25.74 18.38 -4.20
CA LYS A 348 25.54 19.05 -5.49
C LYS A 348 25.65 20.58 -5.37
N GLU A 349 25.13 21.17 -4.32
CA GLU A 349 25.24 22.63 -4.07
C GLU A 349 26.67 23.06 -3.81
N ILE A 350 27.44 22.28 -3.06
CA ILE A 350 28.87 22.53 -2.81
C ILE A 350 29.66 22.49 -4.12
N ASN A 351 29.44 21.50 -4.98
CA ASN A 351 30.11 21.42 -6.29
C ASN A 351 29.78 22.59 -7.24
N PHE A 352 28.52 23.09 -7.19
CA PHE A 352 28.16 24.28 -7.99
C PHE A 352 28.71 25.58 -7.42
N SER A 353 28.88 25.69 -6.10
CA SER A 353 29.48 26.89 -5.49
C SER A 353 31.02 26.97 -5.74
N THR A 354 31.70 25.83 -5.77
CA THR A 354 33.12 25.74 -6.08
C THR A 354 33.45 25.97 -7.56
N LEU A 355 32.50 25.71 -8.47
CA LEU A 355 32.66 25.99 -9.92
C LEU A 355 32.45 27.47 -10.30
N LYS A 356 32.00 28.34 -9.38
CA LYS A 356 31.76 29.76 -9.64
C LYS A 356 32.90 30.70 -9.26
N LEU A 357 34.05 30.20 -8.81
CA LEU A 357 35.16 31.02 -8.38
C LEU A 357 36.44 30.74 -9.21
N THR A 358 36.42 31.05 -10.52
CA THR A 358 37.59 31.44 -11.25
C THR A 358 37.23 32.59 -12.21
N PRO A 359 37.57 33.84 -11.88
CA PRO A 359 37.50 34.91 -12.87
C PRO A 359 38.59 34.62 -13.94
N LYS A 360 38.18 34.45 -15.18
CA LYS A 360 39.13 34.51 -16.31
C LYS A 360 39.75 35.89 -16.30
N SER A 361 40.97 36.00 -15.84
CA SER A 361 41.82 37.16 -16.12
C SER A 361 42.09 37.20 -17.63
N ARG A 362 41.36 38.03 -18.34
CA ARG A 362 41.84 38.63 -19.58
C ARG A 362 42.67 39.81 -19.15
N PHE A 363 43.94 39.78 -19.48
CA PHE A 363 44.80 40.89 -19.98
C PHE A 363 46.26 40.43 -19.86
N ALA A 364 46.94 40.28 -21.00
CA ALA A 364 48.06 41.05 -21.43
C ALA A 364 48.78 40.35 -22.57
N LYS A 365 48.83 41.07 -23.60
CA LYS A 365 49.66 41.36 -24.74
C LYS A 365 49.68 40.37 -25.88
#